data_0815629a149fb41892161cbf5fdbcf17
#
_entry.id   0815629a149fb41892161cbf5fdbcf17
#
_cell.length_a   1.000
_cell.length_b   1.000
_cell.length_c   1.000
_cell.angle_alpha   90.00
_cell.angle_beta   90.00
_cell.angle_gamma   90.00
#
_symmetry.space_group_name_H-M   'P 1'
#
loop_
_entity.id
_entity.type
_entity.pdbx_description
1 polymer ?
#
loop_
_entity_poly.entity_id
_entity_poly.type
_entity_poly.pdbx_seq_one_letter_code
_entity_poly.pdbx_strand_id
1 'polypeptide(L)'
;MKHTPLFNVALTGLLSAIALTACGGSDEAPVAAPVVAVAAAVFPPVPTLIAHRGASALRPEHTLAAYTQAIDDGADIIEPDLVATKDGFLVARHENAIAILNADGSIRESTTDIATRPEIASLLTTKVIDGTSIRGWLTEDMTLAQLKTMRAVERIPAIRPGNVPFNGEFQVPTLQEVIDLAKSKAIEKGRTIGVYPETKHPTYFKSIGLPLERRLIDVLAANGWNSKEAPVFIQSFEVGNLKEMRGMTTARIVQLLSSAGRPFDFVAAGPSETRSYADLVTPAGLREVATYANGIGPSKDMVIPVVSGALGTPTALVANAKAANLITHIYTLRPENAFLPTNLKRAPATDNTLRGESVTEIQTFLQAGVDGFFTDESAVGRAAIRTFVKK
;
A
#
# COMPACT_ATOMS: atom_id res chain seq x y z
N MET A 1 -50.18 -13.68 43.93
CA MET A 1 -50.23 -14.04 45.37
C MET A 1 -48.81 -14.35 45.84
N LYS A 2 -48.41 -13.64 46.94
CA LYS A 2 -47.23 -13.85 47.85
C LYS A 2 -45.85 -13.49 47.25
N HIS A 3 -45.33 -12.29 47.43
CA HIS A 3 -44.63 -11.61 48.54
C HIS A 3 -43.36 -12.34 49.06
N THR A 4 -42.20 -11.70 48.74
CA THR A 4 -40.97 -11.27 49.48
C THR A 4 -40.55 -12.10 50.74
N PRO A 5 -39.29 -12.00 51.28
CA PRO A 5 -38.49 -10.80 51.38
C PRO A 5 -36.94 -10.93 51.26
N LEU A 6 -36.31 -9.75 51.24
CA LEU A 6 -34.89 -9.39 51.44
C LEU A 6 -34.29 -9.91 52.76
N PHE A 7 -32.99 -10.20 52.77
CA PHE A 7 -32.14 -10.19 53.97
C PHE A 7 -30.85 -9.38 53.72
N ASN A 8 -30.79 -8.25 54.42
CA ASN A 8 -29.56 -7.51 54.69
C ASN A 8 -28.79 -8.18 55.83
N VAL A 9 -27.50 -8.40 55.70
CA VAL A 9 -26.60 -8.68 56.82
C VAL A 9 -25.47 -7.68 56.80
N ALA A 10 -25.53 -6.75 57.74
CA ALA A 10 -24.43 -5.86 58.12
C ALA A 10 -23.49 -6.65 59.08
N LEU A 11 -22.20 -6.62 58.81
CA LEU A 11 -21.19 -7.12 59.73
C LEU A 11 -20.23 -5.99 60.12
N THR A 12 -20.43 -5.51 61.35
CA THR A 12 -19.54 -4.62 62.09
C THR A 12 -18.40 -5.46 62.71
N GLY A 13 -17.17 -5.11 62.41
CA GLY A 13 -15.99 -5.75 62.98
C GLY A 13 -14.97 -4.74 63.52
N LEU A 14 -14.72 -4.88 64.79
CA LEU A 14 -13.93 -4.08 65.73
C LEU A 14 -12.52 -3.66 65.23
N LEU A 15 -12.18 -2.38 65.53
CA LEU A 15 -10.81 -1.89 65.61
C LEU A 15 -10.10 -2.48 66.85
N SER A 16 -8.96 -3.06 66.64
CA SER A 16 -7.95 -3.25 67.70
C SER A 16 -6.68 -2.48 67.35
N ALA A 17 -6.45 -1.41 68.07
CA ALA A 17 -5.22 -0.63 67.99
C ALA A 17 -4.09 -1.35 68.73
N ILE A 18 -3.00 -1.66 68.04
CA ILE A 18 -1.73 -2.03 68.67
C ILE A 18 -0.75 -0.92 68.37
N ALA A 19 -0.38 -0.17 69.43
CA ALA A 19 0.69 0.79 69.39
C ALA A 19 2.05 0.05 69.52
N LEU A 20 2.91 0.17 68.51
CA LEU A 20 4.33 -0.20 68.60
C LEU A 20 5.16 1.07 68.40
N THR A 21 5.96 1.35 69.36
CA THR A 21 6.88 2.47 69.51
C THR A 21 7.96 2.46 68.43
N ALA A 22 8.24 3.63 67.94
CA ALA A 22 9.23 3.95 66.93
C ALA A 22 10.69 3.69 67.38
N CYS A 23 11.46 3.15 66.46
CA CYS A 23 12.90 3.45 66.32
C CYS A 23 13.10 4.10 64.95
N GLY A 24 13.71 5.28 64.94
CA GLY A 24 13.91 6.08 63.75
C GLY A 24 14.82 5.41 62.73
N GLY A 25 14.31 5.37 61.50
CA GLY A 25 15.06 5.14 60.28
C GLY A 25 14.49 6.09 59.24
N SER A 26 15.32 6.93 58.68
CA SER A 26 14.96 7.82 57.60
C SER A 26 14.68 7.02 56.34
N ASP A 27 13.41 6.63 56.12
CA ASP A 27 12.97 6.08 54.85
C ASP A 27 12.79 7.23 53.83
N GLU A 28 13.84 7.52 53.09
CA GLU A 28 13.68 8.22 51.83
C GLU A 28 12.80 7.35 50.91
N ALA A 29 11.59 7.85 50.58
CA ALA A 29 10.75 7.23 49.58
C ALA A 29 11.53 7.12 48.25
N PRO A 30 11.48 5.98 47.54
CA PRO A 30 12.16 5.84 46.26
C PRO A 30 11.66 6.92 45.30
N VAL A 31 12.55 7.84 44.92
CA VAL A 31 12.30 8.84 43.88
C VAL A 31 11.98 8.07 42.60
N ALA A 32 10.73 8.12 42.15
CA ALA A 32 10.34 7.53 40.89
C ALA A 32 11.22 8.11 39.77
N ALA A 33 11.97 7.26 39.10
CA ALA A 33 12.78 7.67 37.97
C ALA A 33 11.90 8.45 36.98
N PRO A 34 12.37 9.57 36.41
CA PRO A 34 11.56 10.32 35.44
C PRO A 34 11.23 9.41 34.31
N VAL A 35 9.92 9.19 34.05
CA VAL A 35 9.44 8.54 32.86
C VAL A 35 9.80 9.49 31.71
N VAL A 36 10.88 9.18 31.01
CA VAL A 36 11.25 9.88 29.78
C VAL A 36 10.13 9.59 28.80
N ALA A 37 9.25 10.57 28.59
CA ALA A 37 8.23 10.48 27.55
C ALA A 37 8.98 10.32 26.21
N VAL A 38 9.00 9.10 25.67
CA VAL A 38 9.50 8.87 24.31
C VAL A 38 8.57 9.68 23.41
N ALA A 39 9.11 10.74 22.80
CA ALA A 39 8.37 11.54 21.84
C ALA A 39 7.77 10.59 20.80
N ALA A 40 6.45 10.69 20.57
CA ALA A 40 5.78 9.86 19.57
C ALA A 40 6.53 10.02 18.24
N ALA A 41 6.97 8.92 17.66
CA ALA A 41 7.70 8.95 16.40
C ALA A 41 6.85 9.64 15.33
N VAL A 42 7.46 10.60 14.63
CA VAL A 42 6.77 11.34 13.56
C VAL A 42 6.37 10.35 12.45
N PHE A 43 5.11 10.37 12.06
CA PHE A 43 4.61 9.56 10.95
C PHE A 43 4.30 10.43 9.73
N PRO A 44 4.71 10.01 8.53
CA PRO A 44 5.55 8.84 8.23
C PRO A 44 7.03 9.10 8.58
N PRO A 45 7.82 8.04 8.87
CA PRO A 45 9.26 8.19 8.97
C PRO A 45 9.85 8.51 7.59
N VAL A 46 10.99 9.20 7.55
CA VAL A 46 11.72 9.49 6.31
C VAL A 46 13.12 8.88 6.42
N PRO A 47 13.52 8.00 5.49
CA PRO A 47 12.75 7.49 4.32
C PRO A 47 11.58 6.58 4.74
N THR A 48 10.46 6.70 4.02
CA THR A 48 9.28 5.87 4.22
C THR A 48 9.42 4.54 3.46
N LEU A 49 9.24 3.41 4.15
CA LEU A 49 9.22 2.08 3.54
C LEU A 49 7.79 1.62 3.26
N ILE A 50 7.43 1.54 1.98
CA ILE A 50 6.09 1.18 1.52
C ILE A 50 6.13 -0.23 0.90
N ALA A 51 5.31 -1.13 1.45
CA ALA A 51 5.22 -2.52 0.99
C ALA A 51 4.25 -2.61 -0.20
N HIS A 52 4.79 -2.65 -1.41
CA HIS A 52 4.05 -2.73 -2.67
C HIS A 52 3.27 -4.04 -2.79
N ARG A 53 1.95 -3.95 -2.64
CA ARG A 53 1.03 -5.10 -2.59
C ARG A 53 1.32 -6.08 -1.44
N GLY A 54 1.96 -5.57 -0.37
CA GLY A 54 2.52 -6.38 0.72
C GLY A 54 3.94 -6.87 0.44
N ALA A 55 4.36 -7.97 1.07
CA ALA A 55 5.61 -8.66 0.76
C ALA A 55 5.42 -9.55 -0.49
N SER A 56 5.12 -8.91 -1.63
CA SER A 56 4.73 -9.61 -2.88
C SER A 56 5.85 -10.45 -3.49
N ALA A 57 7.12 -10.22 -3.10
CA ALA A 57 8.24 -11.12 -3.45
C ALA A 57 8.25 -12.43 -2.64
N LEU A 58 7.40 -12.57 -1.60
CA LEU A 58 7.41 -13.71 -0.66
C LEU A 58 6.06 -14.40 -0.53
N ARG A 59 4.97 -13.77 -0.95
CA ARG A 59 3.57 -14.25 -0.88
C ARG A 59 2.79 -13.74 -2.08
N PRO A 60 1.72 -14.42 -2.49
CA PRO A 60 0.80 -13.89 -3.50
C PRO A 60 0.35 -12.47 -3.12
N GLU A 61 0.48 -11.54 -4.08
CA GLU A 61 0.22 -10.11 -3.89
C GLU A 61 -1.21 -9.83 -3.39
N HIS A 62 -1.39 -8.72 -2.65
CA HIS A 62 -2.69 -8.27 -2.15
C HIS A 62 -3.44 -9.31 -1.30
N THR A 63 -2.72 -10.01 -0.44
CA THR A 63 -3.30 -10.90 0.57
C THR A 63 -3.00 -10.38 1.98
N LEU A 64 -3.85 -10.69 2.95
CA LEU A 64 -3.56 -10.34 4.35
C LEU A 64 -2.24 -10.98 4.82
N ALA A 65 -1.90 -12.16 4.29
CA ALA A 65 -0.62 -12.83 4.58
C ALA A 65 0.58 -12.03 4.03
N ALA A 66 0.48 -11.49 2.80
CA ALA A 66 1.52 -10.64 2.23
C ALA A 66 1.69 -9.34 3.02
N TYR A 67 0.58 -8.71 3.44
CA TYR A 67 0.63 -7.50 4.28
C TYR A 67 1.19 -7.77 5.67
N THR A 68 0.79 -8.87 6.30
CA THR A 68 1.33 -9.31 7.59
C THR A 68 2.84 -9.51 7.53
N GLN A 69 3.31 -10.27 6.54
CA GLN A 69 4.74 -10.50 6.32
C GLN A 69 5.49 -9.17 6.14
N ALA A 70 4.96 -8.26 5.33
CA ALA A 70 5.59 -6.95 5.09
C ALA A 70 5.72 -6.12 6.37
N ILE A 71 4.68 -6.09 7.21
CA ILE A 71 4.69 -5.37 8.50
C ILE A 71 5.70 -6.00 9.45
N ASP A 72 5.74 -7.32 9.52
CA ASP A 72 6.67 -8.09 10.37
C ASP A 72 8.12 -7.86 9.93
N ASP A 73 8.37 -7.72 8.63
CA ASP A 73 9.65 -7.37 8.01
C ASP A 73 10.01 -5.88 8.12
N GLY A 74 9.13 -5.07 8.72
CA GLY A 74 9.42 -3.68 9.08
C GLY A 74 8.90 -2.63 8.12
N ALA A 75 7.91 -2.92 7.25
CA ALA A 75 7.23 -1.89 6.47
C ALA A 75 6.58 -0.83 7.37
N ASP A 76 6.64 0.43 6.97
CA ASP A 76 5.95 1.52 7.65
C ASP A 76 4.51 1.65 7.17
N ILE A 77 4.28 1.32 5.90
CA ILE A 77 3.00 1.43 5.21
C ILE A 77 2.80 0.20 4.33
N ILE A 78 1.58 -0.33 4.29
CA ILE A 78 1.16 -1.37 3.34
C ILE A 78 0.32 -0.74 2.24
N GLU A 79 0.51 -1.20 1.02
CA GLU A 79 -0.15 -0.62 -0.15
C GLU A 79 -1.13 -1.60 -0.78
N PRO A 80 -2.46 -1.30 -0.76
CA PRO A 80 -3.47 -1.99 -1.54
C PRO A 80 -3.86 -1.21 -2.79
N ASP A 81 -3.80 -1.86 -3.96
CA ASP A 81 -4.51 -1.44 -5.15
C ASP A 81 -5.99 -1.77 -5.02
N LEU A 82 -6.89 -0.86 -5.37
CA LEU A 82 -8.32 -0.99 -5.14
C LEU A 82 -9.12 -1.00 -6.44
N VAL A 83 -9.98 -1.99 -6.54
CA VAL A 83 -11.02 -2.14 -7.56
C VAL A 83 -12.36 -2.40 -6.87
N ALA A 84 -13.49 -2.24 -7.59
CA ALA A 84 -14.81 -2.48 -7.01
C ALA A 84 -15.40 -3.83 -7.43
N THR A 85 -16.17 -4.46 -6.54
CA THR A 85 -17.08 -5.56 -6.85
C THR A 85 -18.39 -5.03 -7.43
N LYS A 86 -19.22 -5.92 -8.00
CA LYS A 86 -20.55 -5.60 -8.53
C LYS A 86 -21.47 -4.91 -7.51
N ASP A 87 -21.37 -5.32 -6.26
CA ASP A 87 -22.13 -4.75 -5.12
C ASP A 87 -21.39 -3.61 -4.41
N GLY A 88 -20.30 -3.10 -5.02
CA GLY A 88 -19.66 -1.84 -4.66
C GLY A 88 -18.65 -1.88 -3.50
N PHE A 89 -18.20 -3.07 -3.09
CA PHE A 89 -17.12 -3.18 -2.11
C PHE A 89 -15.76 -2.93 -2.76
N LEU A 90 -14.88 -2.20 -2.08
CA LEU A 90 -13.49 -2.04 -2.50
C LEU A 90 -12.67 -3.26 -2.03
N VAL A 91 -11.99 -3.89 -2.97
CA VAL A 91 -11.14 -5.07 -2.75
C VAL A 91 -9.74 -4.82 -3.28
N ALA A 92 -8.75 -5.46 -2.63
CA ALA A 92 -7.35 -5.27 -3.00
C ALA A 92 -6.97 -6.19 -4.17
N ARG A 93 -6.84 -5.61 -5.37
CA ARG A 93 -6.30 -6.24 -6.60
C ARG A 93 -5.72 -5.17 -7.52
N HIS A 94 -4.58 -5.50 -8.16
CA HIS A 94 -3.92 -4.56 -9.08
C HIS A 94 -4.78 -4.22 -10.29
N GLU A 95 -5.45 -5.24 -10.86
CA GLU A 95 -6.36 -5.10 -11.97
C GLU A 95 -7.75 -5.58 -11.54
N ASN A 96 -8.80 -5.01 -12.13
CA ASN A 96 -10.14 -5.57 -12.00
C ASN A 96 -10.29 -6.91 -12.74
N ALA A 97 -9.49 -7.17 -13.78
CA ALA A 97 -9.38 -8.47 -14.45
C ALA A 97 -8.51 -9.42 -13.63
N ILE A 98 -9.12 -10.30 -12.83
CA ILE A 98 -8.44 -11.24 -11.91
C ILE A 98 -7.94 -12.53 -12.56
N ALA A 99 -8.32 -12.77 -13.81
CA ALA A 99 -7.67 -13.67 -14.76
C ALA A 99 -7.96 -13.19 -16.19
N ILE A 100 -6.94 -13.25 -17.04
CA ILE A 100 -6.98 -12.77 -18.42
C ILE A 100 -6.60 -13.91 -19.34
N LEU A 101 -7.33 -14.04 -20.44
CA LEU A 101 -7.10 -15.08 -21.45
C LEU A 101 -6.44 -14.51 -22.71
N ASN A 102 -5.60 -15.33 -23.34
CA ASN A 102 -5.15 -15.15 -24.70
C ASN A 102 -6.29 -15.42 -25.70
N ALA A 103 -6.08 -15.10 -26.98
CA ALA A 103 -7.05 -15.35 -28.03
C ALA A 103 -7.39 -16.84 -28.21
N ASP A 104 -6.43 -17.73 -27.95
CA ASP A 104 -6.59 -19.19 -28.00
C ASP A 104 -7.30 -19.77 -26.77
N GLY A 105 -7.63 -18.95 -25.77
CA GLY A 105 -8.31 -19.36 -24.55
C GLY A 105 -7.35 -19.83 -23.43
N SER A 106 -6.05 -19.87 -23.64
CA SER A 106 -5.07 -20.13 -22.58
C SER A 106 -5.00 -18.95 -21.60
N ILE A 107 -4.63 -19.23 -20.35
CA ILE A 107 -4.43 -18.18 -19.33
C ILE A 107 -3.19 -17.38 -19.67
N ARG A 108 -3.35 -16.06 -19.88
CA ARG A 108 -2.25 -15.11 -20.05
C ARG A 108 -1.68 -14.68 -18.71
N GLU A 109 -2.57 -14.35 -17.79
CA GLU A 109 -2.24 -13.90 -16.43
C GLU A 109 -3.39 -14.25 -15.48
N SER A 110 -3.08 -14.60 -14.25
CA SER A 110 -4.08 -14.77 -13.21
C SER A 110 -3.53 -14.35 -11.86
N THR A 111 -4.37 -13.70 -11.06
CA THR A 111 -4.07 -13.36 -9.66
C THR A 111 -4.96 -14.13 -8.68
N THR A 112 -5.89 -14.95 -9.22
CA THR A 112 -6.76 -15.84 -8.43
C THR A 112 -6.96 -17.17 -9.15
N ASP A 113 -7.52 -18.15 -8.44
CA ASP A 113 -7.88 -19.47 -8.99
C ASP A 113 -9.17 -19.48 -9.85
N ILE A 114 -9.71 -18.31 -10.20
CA ILE A 114 -11.02 -18.17 -10.88
C ILE A 114 -11.11 -18.97 -12.18
N ALA A 115 -10.06 -19.02 -12.98
CA ALA A 115 -10.06 -19.73 -14.25
C ALA A 115 -10.22 -21.26 -14.10
N THR A 116 -10.06 -21.79 -12.87
CA THR A 116 -10.25 -23.22 -12.54
C THR A 116 -11.60 -23.51 -11.87
N ARG A 117 -12.50 -22.50 -11.78
CA ARG A 117 -13.77 -22.57 -11.08
C ARG A 117 -14.94 -22.70 -12.06
N PRO A 118 -15.48 -23.91 -12.31
CA PRO A 118 -16.56 -24.12 -13.27
C PRO A 118 -17.86 -23.39 -12.89
N GLU A 119 -18.13 -23.19 -11.59
CA GLU A 119 -19.34 -22.55 -11.07
C GLU A 119 -19.47 -21.06 -11.47
N ILE A 120 -18.36 -20.43 -11.86
CA ILE A 120 -18.32 -19.02 -12.29
C ILE A 120 -17.83 -18.84 -13.73
N ALA A 121 -17.64 -19.93 -14.45
CA ALA A 121 -17.21 -19.90 -15.86
C ALA A 121 -18.09 -19.00 -16.73
N SER A 122 -19.40 -18.92 -16.43
CA SER A 122 -20.37 -18.07 -17.14
C SER A 122 -20.12 -16.56 -17.00
N LEU A 123 -19.28 -16.13 -16.05
CA LEU A 123 -18.90 -14.72 -15.87
C LEU A 123 -17.74 -14.30 -16.78
N LEU A 124 -17.17 -15.22 -17.55
CA LEU A 124 -16.15 -14.88 -18.56
C LEU A 124 -16.74 -13.89 -19.58
N THR A 125 -16.08 -12.76 -19.74
CA THR A 125 -16.54 -11.67 -20.59
C THR A 125 -15.39 -10.97 -21.31
N THR A 126 -15.71 -10.08 -22.23
CA THR A 126 -14.76 -9.18 -22.89
C THR A 126 -15.23 -7.75 -22.68
N LYS A 127 -14.38 -6.91 -22.12
CA LYS A 127 -14.65 -5.49 -21.89
C LYS A 127 -13.48 -4.63 -22.37
N VAL A 128 -13.76 -3.36 -22.61
CA VAL A 128 -12.72 -2.35 -22.89
C VAL A 128 -12.46 -1.60 -21.60
N ILE A 129 -11.23 -1.72 -21.10
CA ILE A 129 -10.77 -1.06 -19.88
C ILE A 129 -9.61 -0.15 -20.29
N ASP A 130 -9.76 1.15 -20.03
CA ASP A 130 -8.78 2.17 -20.39
C ASP A 130 -8.30 2.06 -21.85
N GLY A 131 -9.26 1.83 -22.77
CA GLY A 131 -9.00 1.69 -24.20
C GLY A 131 -8.46 0.33 -24.63
N THR A 132 -8.20 -0.60 -23.70
CA THR A 132 -7.68 -1.95 -23.99
C THR A 132 -8.76 -3.00 -23.88
N SER A 133 -8.91 -3.84 -24.93
CA SER A 133 -9.84 -4.98 -24.91
C SER A 133 -9.26 -6.11 -24.05
N ILE A 134 -9.97 -6.46 -22.97
CA ILE A 134 -9.61 -7.51 -22.03
C ILE A 134 -10.66 -8.62 -22.05
N ARG A 135 -10.23 -9.85 -22.30
CA ARG A 135 -11.06 -11.05 -22.15
C ARG A 135 -10.66 -11.80 -20.89
N GLY A 136 -11.59 -11.90 -19.94
CA GLY A 136 -11.28 -12.49 -18.64
C GLY A 136 -12.45 -12.45 -17.67
N TRP A 137 -12.16 -12.63 -16.41
CA TRP A 137 -13.10 -12.49 -15.28
C TRP A 137 -12.77 -11.22 -14.51
N LEU A 138 -13.80 -10.40 -14.30
CA LEU A 138 -13.64 -9.05 -13.74
C LEU A 138 -14.39 -8.93 -12.41
N THR A 139 -13.81 -8.17 -11.48
CA THR A 139 -14.36 -8.00 -10.13
C THR A 139 -15.74 -7.36 -10.11
N GLU A 140 -16.01 -6.42 -11.00
CA GLU A 140 -17.29 -5.72 -11.12
C GLU A 140 -18.44 -6.59 -11.69
N ASP A 141 -18.14 -7.79 -12.16
CA ASP A 141 -19.16 -8.77 -12.56
C ASP A 141 -19.54 -9.73 -11.43
N MET A 142 -18.82 -9.69 -10.30
CA MET A 142 -19.00 -10.55 -9.13
C MET A 142 -19.39 -9.76 -7.89
N THR A 143 -20.27 -10.32 -7.08
CA THR A 143 -20.50 -9.82 -5.70
C THR A 143 -19.29 -10.13 -4.82
N LEU A 144 -19.15 -9.39 -3.71
CA LEU A 144 -18.12 -9.67 -2.70
C LEU A 144 -18.21 -11.13 -2.24
N ALA A 145 -19.43 -11.64 -2.00
CA ALA A 145 -19.61 -13.02 -1.56
C ALA A 145 -19.02 -14.04 -2.55
N GLN A 146 -19.23 -13.83 -3.87
CA GLN A 146 -18.62 -14.65 -4.90
C GLN A 146 -17.10 -14.52 -4.92
N LEU A 147 -16.59 -13.29 -4.86
CA LEU A 147 -15.13 -13.03 -4.86
C LEU A 147 -14.43 -13.66 -3.65
N LYS A 148 -15.08 -13.68 -2.47
CA LYS A 148 -14.54 -14.31 -1.26
C LYS A 148 -14.41 -15.84 -1.35
N THR A 149 -15.04 -16.49 -2.31
CA THR A 149 -14.81 -17.92 -2.58
C THR A 149 -13.50 -18.16 -3.32
N MET A 150 -12.96 -17.14 -4.02
CA MET A 150 -11.69 -17.25 -4.75
C MET A 150 -10.49 -17.26 -3.82
N ARG A 151 -9.41 -17.81 -4.35
CA ARG A 151 -8.11 -17.82 -3.67
C ARG A 151 -7.06 -17.15 -4.54
N ALA A 152 -6.17 -16.40 -3.89
CA ALA A 152 -5.05 -15.75 -4.56
C ALA A 152 -4.05 -16.77 -5.10
N VAL A 153 -3.45 -16.45 -6.24
CA VAL A 153 -2.33 -17.19 -6.83
C VAL A 153 -1.19 -16.23 -7.19
N GLU A 154 0.03 -16.76 -7.29
CA GLU A 154 1.18 -15.97 -7.73
C GLU A 154 1.02 -15.55 -9.19
N ARG A 155 1.12 -14.24 -9.43
CA ARG A 155 0.92 -13.65 -10.77
C ARG A 155 2.08 -13.90 -11.74
N ILE A 156 3.31 -13.94 -11.21
CA ILE A 156 4.55 -14.10 -12.01
C ILE A 156 5.36 -15.33 -11.57
N PRO A 157 4.77 -16.54 -11.63
CA PRO A 157 5.38 -17.76 -11.06
C PRO A 157 6.73 -18.12 -11.66
N ALA A 158 6.99 -17.71 -12.90
CA ALA A 158 8.29 -17.92 -13.56
C ALA A 158 9.43 -17.10 -12.92
N ILE A 159 9.11 -15.98 -12.26
CA ILE A 159 10.07 -15.14 -11.54
C ILE A 159 10.05 -15.46 -10.04
N ARG A 160 8.88 -15.81 -9.50
CA ARG A 160 8.64 -16.07 -8.07
C ARG A 160 8.15 -17.50 -7.80
N PRO A 161 8.91 -18.53 -8.20
CA PRO A 161 8.49 -19.92 -7.98
C PRO A 161 8.31 -20.26 -6.48
N GLY A 162 9.01 -19.56 -5.58
CA GLY A 162 8.85 -19.69 -4.13
C GLY A 162 7.49 -19.28 -3.57
N ASN A 163 6.69 -18.53 -4.33
CA ASN A 163 5.33 -18.14 -3.93
C ASN A 163 4.27 -19.15 -4.36
N VAL A 164 4.58 -20.01 -5.37
CA VAL A 164 3.64 -20.99 -5.92
C VAL A 164 3.07 -21.95 -4.87
N PRO A 165 3.81 -22.42 -3.85
CA PRO A 165 3.26 -23.24 -2.78
C PRO A 165 2.12 -22.61 -1.99
N PHE A 166 1.98 -21.27 -2.02
CA PHE A 166 0.90 -20.53 -1.35
C PHE A 166 -0.33 -20.28 -2.23
N ASN A 167 -0.32 -20.76 -3.48
CA ASN A 167 -1.46 -20.65 -4.38
C ASN A 167 -2.67 -21.39 -3.79
N GLY A 168 -3.83 -20.73 -3.78
CA GLY A 168 -5.06 -21.33 -3.28
C GLY A 168 -5.27 -21.22 -1.76
N GLU A 169 -4.34 -20.62 -1.00
CA GLU A 169 -4.46 -20.53 0.46
C GLU A 169 -5.20 -19.28 0.93
N PHE A 170 -4.98 -18.13 0.30
CA PHE A 170 -5.43 -16.83 0.82
C PHE A 170 -6.60 -16.25 0.03
N GLN A 171 -7.52 -15.61 0.74
CA GLN A 171 -8.63 -14.87 0.15
C GLN A 171 -8.19 -13.52 -0.38
N VAL A 172 -9.03 -12.93 -1.26
CA VAL A 172 -8.96 -11.53 -1.68
C VAL A 172 -9.51 -10.67 -0.54
N PRO A 173 -8.72 -9.74 0.04
CA PRO A 173 -9.20 -8.88 1.11
C PRO A 173 -9.96 -7.67 0.59
N THR A 174 -10.90 -7.18 1.41
CA THR A 174 -11.49 -5.85 1.26
C THR A 174 -10.55 -4.78 1.83
N LEU A 175 -10.75 -3.50 1.45
CA LEU A 175 -10.04 -2.39 2.08
C LEU A 175 -10.26 -2.35 3.60
N GLN A 176 -11.48 -2.66 4.08
CA GLN A 176 -11.76 -2.70 5.52
C GLN A 176 -10.87 -3.72 6.23
N GLU A 177 -10.75 -4.95 5.69
CA GLU A 177 -9.89 -5.99 6.26
C GLU A 177 -8.41 -5.59 6.28
N VAL A 178 -7.94 -4.83 5.26
CA VAL A 178 -6.57 -4.30 5.22
C VAL A 178 -6.36 -3.24 6.32
N ILE A 179 -7.33 -2.35 6.53
CA ILE A 179 -7.29 -1.33 7.60
C ILE A 179 -7.32 -2.00 8.98
N ASP A 180 -8.17 -2.99 9.18
CA ASP A 180 -8.27 -3.73 10.44
C ASP A 180 -6.95 -4.45 10.77
N LEU A 181 -6.32 -5.06 9.77
CA LEU A 181 -4.99 -5.64 9.91
C LEU A 181 -3.95 -4.57 10.32
N ALA A 182 -3.92 -3.43 9.64
CA ALA A 182 -2.97 -2.35 9.94
C ALA A 182 -3.13 -1.84 11.38
N LYS A 183 -4.37 -1.64 11.85
CA LYS A 183 -4.69 -1.25 13.23
C LYS A 183 -4.26 -2.31 14.24
N SER A 184 -4.58 -3.57 14.01
CA SER A 184 -4.20 -4.68 14.88
C SER A 184 -2.69 -4.81 14.99
N LYS A 185 -1.99 -4.77 13.85
CA LYS A 185 -0.53 -4.83 13.80
C LYS A 185 0.14 -3.61 14.41
N ALA A 186 -0.47 -2.43 14.33
CA ALA A 186 0.06 -1.24 14.99
C ALA A 186 0.11 -1.41 16.51
N ILE A 187 -0.94 -2.00 17.10
CA ILE A 187 -0.99 -2.35 18.53
C ILE A 187 0.08 -3.40 18.86
N GLU A 188 0.14 -4.50 18.10
CA GLU A 188 1.11 -5.58 18.30
C GLU A 188 2.56 -5.09 18.25
N LYS A 189 2.87 -4.22 17.28
CA LYS A 189 4.25 -3.71 17.06
C LYS A 189 4.60 -2.48 17.87
N GLY A 190 3.64 -1.86 18.58
CA GLY A 190 3.86 -0.62 19.33
C GLY A 190 4.28 0.56 18.45
N ARG A 191 3.87 0.57 17.16
CA ARG A 191 4.17 1.64 16.20
C ARG A 191 3.04 1.84 15.20
N THR A 192 2.96 3.03 14.62
CA THR A 192 1.99 3.31 13.54
C THR A 192 2.28 2.45 12.31
N ILE A 193 1.22 1.84 11.75
CA ILE A 193 1.22 1.18 10.45
C ILE A 193 0.25 1.94 9.55
N GLY A 194 0.75 2.45 8.42
CA GLY A 194 -0.07 3.18 7.47
C GLY A 194 -0.63 2.30 6.36
N VAL A 195 -1.60 2.87 5.61
CA VAL A 195 -2.16 2.27 4.41
C VAL A 195 -2.05 3.26 3.25
N TYR A 196 -1.69 2.76 2.06
CA TYR A 196 -1.45 3.58 0.87
C TYR A 196 -2.36 3.12 -0.29
N PRO A 197 -3.70 3.31 -0.22
CA PRO A 197 -4.62 2.80 -1.22
C PRO A 197 -4.43 3.51 -2.57
N GLU A 198 -4.36 2.73 -3.66
CA GLU A 198 -4.46 3.21 -5.03
C GLU A 198 -5.86 2.96 -5.58
N THR A 199 -6.47 3.94 -6.22
CA THR A 199 -7.67 3.72 -7.04
C THR A 199 -7.27 3.33 -8.46
N LYS A 200 -7.62 2.09 -8.86
CA LYS A 200 -7.33 1.54 -10.19
C LYS A 200 -8.47 1.85 -11.17
N HIS A 201 -8.12 2.28 -12.39
CA HIS A 201 -9.09 2.53 -13.46
C HIS A 201 -10.30 3.40 -13.03
N PRO A 202 -10.12 4.53 -12.28
CA PRO A 202 -11.26 5.26 -11.73
C PRO A 202 -12.20 5.81 -12.81
N THR A 203 -11.70 6.27 -13.96
CA THR A 203 -12.53 6.70 -15.10
C THR A 203 -13.39 5.55 -15.62
N TYR A 204 -12.84 4.35 -15.78
CA TYR A 204 -13.60 3.17 -16.18
C TYR A 204 -14.68 2.83 -15.14
N PHE A 205 -14.33 2.71 -13.86
CA PHE A 205 -15.31 2.39 -12.82
C PHE A 205 -16.42 3.43 -12.71
N LYS A 206 -16.10 4.70 -12.89
CA LYS A 206 -17.08 5.78 -12.91
C LYS A 206 -18.05 5.63 -14.09
N SER A 207 -17.54 5.23 -15.27
CA SER A 207 -18.34 5.06 -16.49
C SER A 207 -19.38 3.93 -16.37
N ILE A 208 -19.12 2.93 -15.52
CA ILE A 208 -20.04 1.81 -15.27
C ILE A 208 -20.87 1.96 -13.98
N GLY A 209 -20.90 3.16 -13.37
CA GLY A 209 -21.68 3.47 -12.18
C GLY A 209 -21.11 2.93 -10.86
N LEU A 210 -19.84 2.56 -10.83
CA LEU A 210 -19.11 2.08 -9.66
C LEU A 210 -17.95 3.02 -9.24
N PRO A 211 -18.15 4.35 -9.10
CA PRO A 211 -17.06 5.27 -8.76
C PRO A 211 -16.36 4.85 -7.48
N LEU A 212 -15.02 4.88 -7.47
CA LEU A 212 -14.20 4.41 -6.35
C LEU A 212 -14.01 5.48 -5.27
N GLU A 213 -14.03 6.75 -5.65
CA GLU A 213 -13.64 7.91 -4.85
C GLU A 213 -14.45 8.00 -3.56
N ARG A 214 -15.76 8.11 -3.69
CA ARG A 214 -16.66 8.25 -2.54
C ARG A 214 -16.61 7.03 -1.64
N ARG A 215 -16.54 5.83 -2.23
CA ARG A 215 -16.43 4.56 -1.49
C ARG A 215 -15.16 4.50 -0.65
N LEU A 216 -14.02 4.92 -1.23
CA LEU A 216 -12.75 4.99 -0.50
C LEU A 216 -12.84 5.96 0.68
N ILE A 217 -13.34 7.18 0.44
CA ILE A 217 -13.44 8.20 1.48
C ILE A 217 -14.41 7.76 2.59
N ASP A 218 -15.53 7.11 2.26
CA ASP A 218 -16.49 6.61 3.26
C ASP A 218 -15.86 5.53 4.16
N VAL A 219 -15.09 4.59 3.59
CA VAL A 219 -14.36 3.59 4.38
C VAL A 219 -13.32 4.27 5.28
N LEU A 220 -12.54 5.22 4.77
CA LEU A 220 -11.58 5.95 5.58
C LEU A 220 -12.25 6.74 6.70
N ALA A 221 -13.37 7.42 6.42
CA ALA A 221 -14.12 8.20 7.42
C ALA A 221 -14.69 7.30 8.52
N ALA A 222 -15.29 6.16 8.16
CA ALA A 222 -15.80 5.18 9.12
C ALA A 222 -14.70 4.63 10.05
N ASN A 223 -13.45 4.66 9.61
CA ASN A 223 -12.29 4.24 10.37
C ASN A 223 -11.59 5.36 11.15
N GLY A 224 -12.07 6.62 11.07
CA GLY A 224 -11.43 7.80 11.65
C GLY A 224 -10.16 8.23 10.89
N TRP A 225 -9.99 7.80 9.64
CA TRP A 225 -8.78 8.01 8.84
C TRP A 225 -8.95 9.02 7.69
N ASN A 226 -10.01 9.85 7.73
CA ASN A 226 -10.26 10.89 6.72
C ASN A 226 -9.66 12.26 7.12
N SER A 227 -8.41 12.30 7.56
CA SER A 227 -7.72 13.54 7.94
C SER A 227 -6.23 13.54 7.57
N LYS A 228 -5.58 14.69 7.64
CA LYS A 228 -4.14 14.83 7.36
C LYS A 228 -3.24 14.14 8.39
N GLU A 229 -3.75 13.92 9.60
CA GLU A 229 -3.07 13.22 10.70
C GLU A 229 -3.16 11.69 10.55
N ALA A 230 -4.13 11.21 9.79
CA ALA A 230 -4.34 9.79 9.57
C ALA A 230 -3.11 9.12 8.92
N PRO A 231 -2.84 7.85 9.24
CA PRO A 231 -1.72 7.13 8.64
C PRO A 231 -2.07 6.63 7.23
N VAL A 232 -2.53 7.54 6.38
CA VAL A 232 -3.02 7.24 5.03
C VAL A 232 -2.36 8.16 4.00
N PHE A 233 -2.02 7.55 2.86
CA PHE A 233 -1.73 8.22 1.60
C PHE A 233 -2.64 7.64 0.53
N ILE A 234 -3.36 8.46 -0.19
CA ILE A 234 -4.22 8.05 -1.32
C ILE A 234 -3.46 8.31 -2.61
N GLN A 235 -3.48 7.37 -3.55
CA GLN A 235 -2.76 7.52 -4.81
C GLN A 235 -3.62 7.13 -6.02
N SER A 236 -3.29 7.70 -7.17
CA SER A 236 -3.84 7.36 -8.47
C SER A 236 -2.95 7.88 -9.58
N PHE A 237 -3.02 7.22 -10.75
CA PHE A 237 -2.44 7.72 -11.99
C PHE A 237 -3.29 8.83 -12.64
N GLU A 238 -4.60 8.89 -12.33
CA GLU A 238 -5.52 9.85 -12.93
C GLU A 238 -5.63 11.13 -12.10
N VAL A 239 -5.52 12.28 -12.78
CA VAL A 239 -5.50 13.60 -12.15
C VAL A 239 -6.89 14.01 -11.66
N GLY A 240 -7.92 13.80 -12.48
CA GLY A 240 -9.31 14.16 -12.16
C GLY A 240 -9.83 13.44 -10.93
N ASN A 241 -9.50 12.15 -10.78
CA ASN A 241 -9.79 11.31 -9.62
C ASN A 241 -9.22 11.93 -8.33
N LEU A 242 -7.93 12.32 -8.34
CA LEU A 242 -7.28 12.91 -7.16
C LEU A 242 -7.83 14.30 -6.82
N LYS A 243 -8.13 15.13 -7.82
CA LYS A 243 -8.76 16.45 -7.62
C LYS A 243 -10.16 16.30 -7.02
N GLU A 244 -10.95 15.31 -7.46
CA GLU A 244 -12.27 15.01 -6.88
C GLU A 244 -12.12 14.59 -5.41
N MET A 245 -11.21 13.65 -5.11
CA MET A 245 -10.97 13.21 -3.74
C MET A 245 -10.44 14.33 -2.84
N ARG A 246 -9.62 15.26 -3.35
CA ARG A 246 -9.16 16.42 -2.57
C ARG A 246 -10.33 17.27 -2.07
N GLY A 247 -11.46 17.32 -2.76
CA GLY A 247 -12.69 17.97 -2.31
C GLY A 247 -13.41 17.25 -1.16
N MET A 248 -13.06 15.99 -0.88
CA MET A 248 -13.73 15.12 0.12
C MET A 248 -12.85 14.77 1.31
N THR A 249 -11.52 14.99 1.24
CA THR A 249 -10.57 14.59 2.28
C THR A 249 -9.46 15.59 2.49
N THR A 250 -8.91 15.62 3.71
CA THR A 250 -7.63 16.28 4.02
C THR A 250 -6.49 15.26 4.18
N ALA A 251 -6.73 13.96 4.02
CA ALA A 251 -5.70 12.93 3.99
C ALA A 251 -4.65 13.23 2.90
N ARG A 252 -3.47 12.63 3.04
CA ARG A 252 -2.38 12.85 2.08
C ARG A 252 -2.73 12.22 0.75
N ILE A 253 -2.50 12.96 -0.35
CA ILE A 253 -2.73 12.52 -1.73
C ILE A 253 -1.41 12.55 -2.47
N VAL A 254 -1.17 11.54 -3.32
CA VAL A 254 0.02 11.39 -4.15
C VAL A 254 -0.37 11.13 -5.59
N GLN A 255 0.16 11.93 -6.52
CA GLN A 255 0.01 11.74 -7.96
C GLN A 255 1.02 10.72 -8.45
N LEU A 256 0.54 9.57 -8.93
CA LEU A 256 1.41 8.59 -9.59
C LEU A 256 1.77 9.05 -11.01
N LEU A 257 3.01 8.77 -11.42
CA LEU A 257 3.58 9.22 -12.69
C LEU A 257 4.29 8.07 -13.38
N SER A 258 3.90 7.77 -14.61
CA SER A 258 4.59 6.82 -15.49
C SER A 258 5.67 7.52 -16.32
N SER A 259 6.72 6.81 -16.67
CA SER A 259 7.79 7.31 -17.53
C SER A 259 7.35 7.60 -18.98
N ALA A 260 6.18 7.11 -19.38
CA ALA A 260 5.60 7.34 -20.69
C ALA A 260 4.08 7.39 -20.66
N GLY A 261 3.46 7.88 -21.70
CA GLY A 261 2.01 7.90 -21.85
C GLY A 261 1.34 9.09 -21.18
N ARG A 262 0.04 8.92 -20.89
CA ARG A 262 -0.85 9.98 -20.39
C ARG A 262 -1.77 9.39 -19.29
N PRO A 263 -2.20 10.18 -18.28
CA PRO A 263 -3.32 9.83 -17.43
C PRO A 263 -4.54 9.42 -18.26
N PHE A 264 -5.23 8.33 -17.88
CA PHE A 264 -6.33 7.85 -18.72
C PHE A 264 -7.53 8.82 -18.74
N ASP A 265 -7.80 9.52 -17.66
CA ASP A 265 -8.79 10.61 -17.64
C ASP A 265 -8.48 11.71 -18.67
N PHE A 266 -7.21 12.00 -18.94
CA PHE A 266 -6.81 12.92 -20.01
C PHE A 266 -7.06 12.34 -21.41
N VAL A 267 -6.88 11.03 -21.57
CA VAL A 267 -7.24 10.33 -22.82
C VAL A 267 -8.75 10.35 -23.03
N ALA A 268 -9.52 10.05 -22.00
CA ALA A 268 -10.98 10.02 -22.01
C ALA A 268 -11.61 11.41 -22.23
N ALA A 269 -10.92 12.49 -21.82
CA ALA A 269 -11.36 13.86 -22.09
C ALA A 269 -11.32 14.24 -23.59
N GLY A 270 -10.68 13.41 -24.42
CA GLY A 270 -10.64 13.58 -25.86
C GLY A 270 -9.49 14.46 -26.36
N PRO A 271 -9.54 14.89 -27.65
CA PRO A 271 -8.39 15.48 -28.34
C PRO A 271 -8.02 16.89 -27.87
N SER A 272 -8.87 17.56 -27.11
CA SER A 272 -8.56 18.88 -26.55
C SER A 272 -7.61 18.83 -25.32
N GLU A 273 -7.56 17.69 -24.62
CA GLU A 273 -6.60 17.46 -23.55
C GLU A 273 -5.42 16.66 -24.12
N THR A 274 -4.24 17.26 -24.17
CA THR A 274 -3.06 16.67 -24.83
C THR A 274 -1.93 16.37 -23.87
N ARG A 275 -2.05 16.78 -22.59
CA ARG A 275 -0.99 16.62 -21.60
C ARG A 275 -0.67 15.15 -21.33
N SER A 276 0.58 14.91 -21.01
CA SER A 276 1.18 13.63 -20.68
C SER A 276 1.75 13.64 -19.26
N TYR A 277 2.25 12.51 -18.79
CA TYR A 277 3.00 12.45 -17.53
C TYR A 277 4.27 13.34 -17.59
N ALA A 278 4.88 13.50 -18.78
CA ALA A 278 6.04 14.37 -18.95
C ALA A 278 5.70 15.86 -18.67
N ASP A 279 4.47 16.28 -18.99
CA ASP A 279 4.03 17.65 -18.70
C ASP A 279 3.82 17.87 -17.19
N LEU A 280 3.35 16.84 -16.47
CA LEU A 280 3.13 16.90 -15.02
C LEU A 280 4.43 17.01 -14.21
N VAL A 281 5.58 16.56 -14.75
CA VAL A 281 6.88 16.63 -14.06
C VAL A 281 7.70 17.87 -14.39
N THR A 282 7.20 18.74 -15.27
CA THR A 282 7.82 20.06 -15.47
C THR A 282 7.68 20.91 -14.19
N PRO A 283 8.54 21.92 -13.96
CA PRO A 283 8.37 22.80 -12.80
C PRO A 283 6.98 23.46 -12.71
N ALA A 284 6.33 23.74 -13.85
CA ALA A 284 4.97 24.26 -13.91
C ALA A 284 3.94 23.18 -13.54
N GLY A 285 4.08 21.97 -14.11
CA GLY A 285 3.22 20.82 -13.81
C GLY A 285 3.27 20.41 -12.33
N LEU A 286 4.47 20.37 -11.73
CA LEU A 286 4.63 20.09 -10.32
C LEU A 286 3.96 21.12 -9.41
N ARG A 287 3.99 22.42 -9.78
CA ARG A 287 3.21 23.44 -9.06
C ARG A 287 1.71 23.23 -9.20
N GLU A 288 1.23 22.75 -10.35
CA GLU A 288 -0.19 22.38 -10.50
C GLU A 288 -0.51 21.16 -9.62
N VAL A 289 0.31 20.11 -9.65
CA VAL A 289 0.14 18.93 -8.79
C VAL A 289 0.07 19.31 -7.31
N ALA A 290 0.90 20.26 -6.86
CA ALA A 290 0.91 20.73 -5.47
C ALA A 290 -0.40 21.43 -5.05
N THR A 291 -1.29 21.80 -5.97
CA THR A 291 -2.60 22.38 -5.64
C THR A 291 -3.60 21.34 -5.11
N TYR A 292 -3.40 20.05 -5.41
CA TYR A 292 -4.31 18.97 -5.02
C TYR A 292 -3.62 17.78 -4.35
N ALA A 293 -2.31 17.60 -4.54
CA ALA A 293 -1.55 16.50 -3.96
C ALA A 293 -0.47 16.99 -2.98
N ASN A 294 -0.03 16.11 -2.09
CA ASN A 294 1.03 16.33 -1.13
C ASN A 294 2.37 15.75 -1.59
N GLY A 295 2.34 14.93 -2.65
CA GLY A 295 3.52 14.29 -3.19
C GLY A 295 3.30 13.73 -4.58
N ILE A 296 4.41 13.24 -5.14
CA ILE A 296 4.44 12.49 -6.39
C ILE A 296 4.98 11.08 -6.16
N GLY A 297 4.43 10.12 -6.92
CA GLY A 297 4.91 8.74 -6.98
C GLY A 297 5.42 8.44 -8.40
N PRO A 298 6.64 8.83 -8.76
CA PRO A 298 7.18 8.56 -10.09
C PRO A 298 7.73 7.14 -10.19
N SER A 299 7.67 6.57 -11.40
CA SER A 299 8.47 5.39 -11.73
C SER A 299 9.95 5.67 -11.45
N LYS A 300 10.67 4.70 -10.90
CA LYS A 300 12.07 4.86 -10.46
C LYS A 300 13.01 5.38 -11.57
N ASP A 301 12.77 4.97 -12.81
CA ASP A 301 13.55 5.38 -13.98
C ASP A 301 13.39 6.87 -14.35
N MET A 302 12.32 7.53 -13.90
CA MET A 302 12.16 8.99 -14.02
C MET A 302 13.11 9.76 -13.09
N VAL A 303 13.53 9.13 -11.99
CA VAL A 303 14.46 9.71 -11.00
C VAL A 303 15.91 9.36 -11.34
N ILE A 304 16.20 8.09 -11.60
CA ILE A 304 17.52 7.63 -12.06
C ILE A 304 17.32 6.67 -13.23
N PRO A 305 17.53 7.12 -14.47
CA PRO A 305 17.39 6.25 -15.63
C PRO A 305 18.50 5.19 -15.67
N VAL A 306 18.19 4.03 -16.26
CA VAL A 306 19.20 3.01 -16.56
C VAL A 306 19.88 3.34 -17.90
N VAL A 307 21.18 3.48 -17.85
CA VAL A 307 22.02 3.78 -19.03
C VAL A 307 23.07 2.67 -19.18
N SER A 308 23.09 2.01 -20.32
CA SER A 308 24.04 0.92 -20.64
C SER A 308 24.06 -0.18 -19.56
N GLY A 309 22.89 -0.49 -18.96
CA GLY A 309 22.74 -1.55 -17.97
C GLY A 309 23.14 -1.17 -16.54
N ALA A 310 23.40 0.12 -16.26
CA ALA A 310 23.68 0.64 -14.93
C ALA A 310 22.78 1.84 -14.60
N LEU A 311 22.61 2.14 -13.31
CA LEU A 311 21.97 3.39 -12.90
C LEU A 311 22.80 4.59 -13.36
N GLY A 312 22.13 5.51 -14.05
CA GLY A 312 22.72 6.75 -14.57
C GLY A 312 22.79 7.87 -13.53
N THR A 313 22.88 9.10 -14.00
CA THR A 313 22.84 10.30 -13.16
C THR A 313 21.39 10.61 -12.76
N PRO A 314 21.13 10.97 -11.49
CA PRO A 314 19.81 11.45 -11.07
C PRO A 314 19.34 12.65 -11.90
N THR A 315 18.06 12.64 -12.26
CA THR A 315 17.39 13.78 -12.91
C THR A 315 17.11 14.88 -11.90
N ALA A 316 16.65 16.03 -12.39
CA ALA A 316 16.24 17.15 -11.53
C ALA A 316 14.86 16.92 -10.85
N LEU A 317 14.18 15.79 -11.10
CA LEU A 317 12.78 15.59 -10.68
C LEU A 317 12.59 15.74 -9.17
N VAL A 318 13.43 15.09 -8.35
CA VAL A 318 13.32 15.15 -6.87
C VAL A 318 13.53 16.59 -6.38
N ALA A 319 14.53 17.30 -6.90
CA ALA A 319 14.79 18.71 -6.55
C ALA A 319 13.63 19.63 -6.95
N ASN A 320 13.06 19.42 -8.14
CA ASN A 320 11.90 20.18 -8.63
C ASN A 320 10.63 19.89 -7.82
N ALA A 321 10.39 18.64 -7.44
CA ALA A 321 9.28 18.26 -6.57
C ALA A 321 9.39 18.92 -5.20
N LYS A 322 10.59 18.87 -4.60
CA LYS A 322 10.88 19.54 -3.32
C LYS A 322 10.67 21.05 -3.39
N ALA A 323 11.08 21.70 -4.49
CA ALA A 323 10.85 23.12 -4.71
C ALA A 323 9.36 23.48 -4.85
N ALA A 324 8.51 22.52 -5.24
CA ALA A 324 7.06 22.63 -5.26
C ALA A 324 6.39 22.17 -3.94
N ASN A 325 7.13 21.87 -2.87
CA ASN A 325 6.67 21.31 -1.60
C ASN A 325 5.97 19.94 -1.74
N LEU A 326 6.40 19.13 -2.70
CA LEU A 326 5.93 17.76 -2.90
C LEU A 326 6.97 16.76 -2.39
N ILE A 327 6.53 15.77 -1.59
CA ILE A 327 7.34 14.60 -1.27
C ILE A 327 7.44 13.68 -2.49
N THR A 328 8.47 12.84 -2.55
CA THR A 328 8.71 11.90 -3.65
C THR A 328 8.82 10.47 -3.11
N HIS A 329 7.85 9.60 -3.46
CA HIS A 329 7.84 8.18 -3.17
C HIS A 329 7.93 7.40 -4.49
N ILE A 330 9.08 6.79 -4.77
CA ILE A 330 9.32 6.08 -6.04
C ILE A 330 8.76 4.66 -6.02
N TYR A 331 8.35 4.16 -7.18
CA TYR A 331 7.96 2.76 -7.40
C TYR A 331 8.73 2.14 -8.58
N THR A 332 8.95 0.85 -8.66
CA THR A 332 8.96 -0.16 -7.59
C THR A 332 10.35 -0.78 -7.55
N LEU A 333 10.91 -0.86 -6.36
CA LEU A 333 12.20 -1.51 -6.12
C LEU A 333 11.97 -2.99 -5.78
N ARG A 334 12.49 -3.88 -6.60
CA ARG A 334 12.26 -5.32 -6.55
C ARG A 334 13.58 -6.06 -6.46
N PRO A 335 13.66 -7.17 -5.67
CA PRO A 335 14.94 -7.83 -5.40
C PRO A 335 15.41 -8.75 -6.53
N GLU A 336 14.52 -9.20 -7.43
CA GLU A 336 14.85 -10.21 -8.41
C GLU A 336 15.64 -9.62 -9.60
N ASN A 337 16.57 -10.41 -10.16
CA ASN A 337 17.36 -10.05 -11.34
C ASN A 337 16.50 -9.53 -12.51
N ALA A 338 15.29 -10.06 -12.65
CA ALA A 338 14.35 -9.63 -13.69
C ALA A 338 14.14 -8.10 -13.72
N PHE A 339 14.26 -7.42 -12.55
CA PHE A 339 13.91 -6.02 -12.36
C PHE A 339 15.10 -5.10 -12.07
N LEU A 340 16.29 -5.68 -11.94
CA LEU A 340 17.51 -4.92 -11.61
C LEU A 340 18.28 -4.48 -12.85
N PRO A 341 18.98 -3.35 -12.79
CA PRO A 341 20.02 -3.02 -13.77
C PRO A 341 21.05 -4.14 -13.88
N THR A 342 21.62 -4.33 -15.06
CA THR A 342 22.49 -5.47 -15.35
C THR A 342 23.69 -5.59 -14.40
N ASN A 343 24.28 -4.46 -14.02
CA ASN A 343 25.43 -4.41 -13.11
C ASN A 343 25.09 -4.74 -11.65
N LEU A 344 23.81 -4.77 -11.29
CA LEU A 344 23.32 -5.12 -9.95
C LEU A 344 22.72 -6.52 -9.88
N LYS A 345 22.71 -7.26 -11.01
CA LYS A 345 22.23 -8.63 -11.06
C LYS A 345 23.23 -9.59 -10.41
N ARG A 346 22.71 -10.58 -9.70
CA ARG A 346 23.50 -11.73 -9.22
C ARG A 346 23.78 -12.69 -10.37
N ALA A 347 24.97 -13.26 -10.40
CA ALA A 347 25.35 -14.25 -11.41
C ALA A 347 24.68 -15.62 -11.17
N PRO A 348 24.23 -16.32 -12.22
CA PRO A 348 24.21 -15.86 -13.60
C PRO A 348 23.11 -14.82 -13.85
N ALA A 349 23.45 -13.70 -14.51
CA ALA A 349 22.55 -12.57 -14.72
C ALA A 349 21.32 -12.90 -15.60
N THR A 350 21.35 -14.02 -16.28
CA THR A 350 20.24 -14.55 -17.10
C THR A 350 19.18 -15.27 -16.26
N ASP A 351 19.49 -15.65 -15.02
CA ASP A 351 18.49 -16.22 -14.11
C ASP A 351 17.70 -15.10 -13.46
N ASN A 352 16.48 -14.93 -13.93
CA ASN A 352 15.57 -13.89 -13.50
C ASN A 352 15.01 -14.07 -12.07
N THR A 353 15.16 -15.28 -11.49
CA THR A 353 14.64 -15.62 -10.15
C THR A 353 15.62 -15.26 -9.03
N LEU A 354 16.91 -15.09 -9.36
CA LEU A 354 17.93 -14.75 -8.38
C LEU A 354 17.73 -13.33 -7.84
N ARG A 355 18.06 -13.15 -6.59
CA ARG A 355 18.05 -11.85 -5.90
C ARG A 355 19.42 -11.20 -5.99
N GLY A 356 19.48 -10.03 -6.61
CA GLY A 356 20.72 -9.27 -6.81
C GLY A 356 20.94 -8.19 -5.74
N GLU A 357 21.69 -7.15 -6.11
CA GLU A 357 22.16 -6.08 -5.22
C GLU A 357 21.09 -4.99 -4.99
N SER A 358 19.88 -5.39 -4.62
CA SER A 358 18.74 -4.47 -4.43
C SER A 358 18.94 -3.48 -3.28
N VAL A 359 19.72 -3.83 -2.23
CA VAL A 359 20.12 -2.88 -1.18
C VAL A 359 20.90 -1.72 -1.78
N THR A 360 21.86 -2.01 -2.66
CA THR A 360 22.67 -1.00 -3.37
C THR A 360 21.78 -0.12 -4.26
N GLU A 361 20.82 -0.71 -4.99
CA GLU A 361 19.85 0.03 -5.79
C GLU A 361 19.06 1.02 -4.92
N ILE A 362 18.45 0.54 -3.82
CA ILE A 362 17.66 1.37 -2.90
C ILE A 362 18.51 2.53 -2.35
N GLN A 363 19.71 2.26 -1.86
CA GLN A 363 20.60 3.29 -1.29
C GLN A 363 21.00 4.34 -2.33
N THR A 364 21.13 3.98 -3.61
CA THR A 364 21.39 4.93 -4.69
C THR A 364 20.23 5.91 -4.85
N PHE A 365 18.98 5.45 -4.76
CA PHE A 365 17.80 6.32 -4.80
C PHE A 365 17.66 7.17 -3.52
N LEU A 366 17.97 6.63 -2.35
CA LEU A 366 17.99 7.41 -1.10
C LEU A 366 19.03 8.53 -1.17
N GLN A 367 20.19 8.27 -1.77
CA GLN A 367 21.22 9.30 -2.00
C GLN A 367 20.74 10.40 -2.97
N ALA A 368 19.88 10.07 -3.95
CA ALA A 368 19.25 11.05 -4.82
C ALA A 368 18.17 11.89 -4.10
N GLY A 369 17.84 11.57 -2.87
CA GLY A 369 17.01 12.39 -1.98
C GLY A 369 15.51 12.09 -2.03
N VAL A 370 15.09 10.89 -2.47
CA VAL A 370 13.69 10.46 -2.38
C VAL A 370 13.26 10.34 -0.92
N ASP A 371 11.99 10.67 -0.63
CA ASP A 371 11.43 10.66 0.73
C ASP A 371 10.92 9.27 1.14
N GLY A 372 10.74 8.37 0.18
CA GLY A 372 10.29 7.00 0.40
C GLY A 372 10.27 6.19 -0.87
N PHE A 373 9.98 4.91 -0.74
CA PHE A 373 9.97 4.00 -1.88
C PHE A 373 9.04 2.80 -1.64
N PHE A 374 8.46 2.31 -2.74
CA PHE A 374 7.72 1.06 -2.80
C PHE A 374 8.67 -0.10 -3.09
N THR A 375 8.51 -1.18 -2.32
CA THR A 375 9.28 -2.41 -2.53
C THR A 375 8.41 -3.66 -2.37
N ASP A 376 8.74 -4.70 -3.14
CA ASP A 376 8.10 -6.02 -3.05
C ASP A 376 8.66 -6.86 -1.87
N GLU A 377 9.76 -6.39 -1.22
CA GLU A 377 10.39 -7.07 -0.08
C GLU A 377 10.82 -6.08 1.01
N SER A 378 10.02 -5.99 2.06
CA SER A 378 10.22 -5.02 3.15
C SER A 378 11.49 -5.28 3.96
N ALA A 379 11.91 -6.54 4.14
CA ALA A 379 13.15 -6.87 4.86
C ALA A 379 14.38 -6.24 4.19
N VAL A 380 14.46 -6.33 2.86
CA VAL A 380 15.55 -5.73 2.06
C VAL A 380 15.47 -4.20 2.13
N GLY A 381 14.25 -3.63 2.00
CA GLY A 381 14.04 -2.19 2.15
C GLY A 381 14.48 -1.67 3.51
N ARG A 382 14.12 -2.37 4.59
CA ARG A 382 14.51 -2.01 5.96
C ARG A 382 16.02 -2.14 6.19
N ALA A 383 16.66 -3.17 5.64
CA ALA A 383 18.11 -3.33 5.66
C ALA A 383 18.81 -2.16 4.96
N ALA A 384 18.32 -1.76 3.77
CA ALA A 384 18.86 -0.63 3.03
C ALA A 384 18.78 0.69 3.83
N ILE A 385 17.64 0.96 4.49
CA ILE A 385 17.47 2.16 5.33
C ILE A 385 18.41 2.13 6.53
N ARG A 386 18.52 1.00 7.24
CA ARG A 386 19.35 0.88 8.45
C ARG A 386 20.84 1.09 8.17
N THR A 387 21.31 0.71 7.01
CA THR A 387 22.72 0.80 6.62
C THR A 387 23.04 2.02 5.75
N PHE A 388 22.02 2.83 5.43
CA PHE A 388 22.19 4.03 4.61
C PHE A 388 22.88 5.14 5.41
N VAL A 389 23.97 5.66 4.84
CA VAL A 389 24.66 6.87 5.32
C VAL A 389 24.61 7.89 4.19
N LYS A 390 23.92 8.99 4.42
CA LYS A 390 23.88 10.09 3.45
C LYS A 390 25.27 10.70 3.34
N LYS A 391 25.83 10.72 2.13
CA LYS A 391 27.13 11.31 1.81
C LYS A 391 27.02 12.79 1.54
#